data_1d82b630aef093ee645e961e9743ad0a
#
_entry.id   1d82b630aef093ee645e961e9743ad0a
#
_cell.length_a   1.000
_cell.length_b   1.000
_cell.length_c   1.000
_cell.angle_alpha   90.00
_cell.angle_beta   90.00
_cell.angle_gamma   90.00
#
_symmetry.space_group_name_H-M   'P 1'
#
loop_
_entity.id
_entity.type
_entity.pdbx_description
1 polymer ?
#
loop_
_entity_poly.entity_id
_entity_poly.type
_entity_poly.pdbx_seq_one_letter_code
_entity_poly.pdbx_strand_id
1 'polypeptide(L)'
;MRSEMLIVTLLLAWMPPAWAGEIVLLEPVGPTSAVIETDLGDKLRQRAINVDVEQLRSAQAHYQPANLQALPRATKDTTTMVDLTHTLEQNLVDAQGTVLYPAGFTFNPLRYVSLSGALVVIDGSDPEQVAWFKVSPYGSNRRALLLLSGGLAAALRDELRRPVAYLTEDIARRLQLRAVPSIVVERDNQLVIREVSLGRPR
;
A
#
# COMPACT_ATOMS: atom_id res chain seq x y z
N MET A 1 15.75 60.72 1.62
CA MET A 1 15.17 59.48 2.15
C MET A 1 14.04 59.71 3.16
N ARG A 2 13.13 60.66 2.97
CA ARG A 2 11.97 60.91 3.87
C ARG A 2 10.63 61.04 3.15
N SER A 3 10.58 60.97 1.82
CA SER A 3 9.32 61.09 1.07
C SER A 3 8.70 59.75 0.61
N GLU A 4 9.45 58.68 0.62
CA GLU A 4 8.96 57.34 0.21
C GLU A 4 8.15 56.62 1.30
N MET A 5 8.38 56.97 2.58
CA MET A 5 7.72 56.32 3.72
C MET A 5 6.30 56.85 4.01
N LEU A 6 5.94 57.99 3.45
CA LEU A 6 4.62 58.61 3.62
C LEU A 6 3.57 58.09 2.64
N ILE A 7 3.98 57.55 1.48
CA ILE A 7 3.07 57.01 0.45
C ILE A 7 2.59 55.60 0.84
N VAL A 8 3.45 54.80 1.48
CA VAL A 8 3.08 53.45 1.91
C VAL A 8 2.05 53.46 3.04
N THR A 9 2.12 54.47 3.93
CA THR A 9 1.16 54.57 5.06
C THR A 9 -0.23 55.04 4.62
N LEU A 10 -0.34 55.76 3.48
CA LEU A 10 -1.63 56.22 2.97
C LEU A 10 -2.42 55.19 2.20
N LEU A 11 -1.74 54.18 1.63
CA LEU A 11 -2.38 53.07 0.90
C LEU A 11 -2.99 51.98 1.80
N LEU A 12 -2.53 51.88 3.06
CA LEU A 12 -3.13 50.92 4.02
C LEU A 12 -4.44 51.41 4.67
N ALA A 13 -4.76 52.71 4.54
CA ALA A 13 -5.95 53.31 5.15
C ALA A 13 -7.24 53.13 4.33
N TRP A 14 -7.15 52.53 3.13
CA TRP A 14 -8.29 52.37 2.23
C TRP A 14 -8.65 50.90 1.98
N MET A 15 -8.41 50.01 2.95
CA MET A 15 -9.04 48.68 2.91
C MET A 15 -10.50 48.81 3.35
N PRO A 16 -11.49 48.46 2.50
CA PRO A 16 -12.85 48.44 2.93
C PRO A 16 -13.00 47.36 4.04
N PRO A 17 -13.83 47.62 5.07
CA PRO A 17 -14.07 46.60 6.10
C PRO A 17 -14.58 45.34 5.44
N ALA A 18 -13.94 44.21 5.74
CA ALA A 18 -14.46 42.90 5.33
C ALA A 18 -15.87 42.76 5.92
N TRP A 19 -16.86 42.73 5.09
CA TRP A 19 -18.23 42.48 5.50
C TRP A 19 -18.28 41.01 5.99
N ALA A 20 -18.19 40.81 7.29
CA ALA A 20 -18.61 39.61 7.92
C ALA A 20 -20.10 39.46 7.64
N GLY A 21 -20.48 38.51 6.81
CA GLY A 21 -21.88 38.27 6.49
C GLY A 21 -22.66 38.07 7.80
N GLU A 22 -23.66 38.93 8.01
CA GLU A 22 -24.58 38.80 9.13
C GLU A 22 -25.32 37.48 9.01
N ILE A 23 -25.17 36.58 9.99
CA ILE A 23 -25.93 35.33 10.04
C ILE A 23 -27.38 35.71 10.42
N VAL A 24 -28.24 35.78 9.43
CA VAL A 24 -29.69 35.98 9.65
C VAL A 24 -30.30 34.66 10.13
N LEU A 25 -30.58 34.58 11.42
CA LEU A 25 -31.38 33.49 11.98
C LEU A 25 -32.83 33.73 11.56
N LEU A 26 -33.30 32.94 10.61
CA LEU A 26 -34.72 32.94 10.22
C LEU A 26 -35.55 32.25 11.29
N GLU A 27 -36.75 32.84 11.60
CA GLU A 27 -37.72 32.18 12.47
C GLU A 27 -38.15 30.84 11.85
N PRO A 28 -38.30 29.77 12.67
CA PRO A 28 -38.71 28.47 12.16
C PRO A 28 -40.12 28.56 11.60
N VAL A 29 -40.29 28.21 10.33
CA VAL A 29 -41.57 28.18 9.63
C VAL A 29 -42.12 26.76 9.68
N GLY A 30 -43.08 26.51 10.56
CA GLY A 30 -43.78 25.22 10.70
C GLY A 30 -43.49 24.49 12.02
N PRO A 31 -44.16 23.33 12.26
CA PRO A 31 -43.92 22.56 13.48
C PRO A 31 -42.49 21.98 13.46
N THR A 32 -41.67 22.47 14.36
CA THR A 32 -40.31 21.95 14.57
C THR A 32 -40.37 20.80 15.56
N SER A 33 -39.95 19.61 15.14
CA SER A 33 -39.70 18.49 16.04
C SER A 33 -38.32 18.65 16.67
N ALA A 34 -38.22 18.40 17.97
CA ALA A 34 -36.93 18.37 18.64
C ALA A 34 -36.02 17.32 17.97
N VAL A 35 -34.82 17.71 17.56
CA VAL A 35 -33.82 16.76 17.08
C VAL A 35 -33.32 15.96 18.28
N ILE A 36 -33.84 14.72 18.42
CA ILE A 36 -33.48 13.80 19.51
C ILE A 36 -32.13 13.08 19.20
N GLU A 37 -31.55 13.34 18.05
CA GLU A 37 -30.27 12.72 17.70
C GLU A 37 -29.16 13.31 18.55
N THR A 38 -28.47 12.41 19.27
CA THR A 38 -27.23 12.76 19.97
C THR A 38 -26.23 13.28 18.98
N ASP A 39 -25.56 14.39 19.29
CA ASP A 39 -24.50 14.94 18.42
C ASP A 39 -23.55 13.83 17.97
N LEU A 40 -23.34 13.74 16.65
CA LEU A 40 -22.45 12.77 16.06
C LEU A 40 -21.02 12.88 16.64
N GLY A 41 -20.59 14.11 16.98
CA GLY A 41 -19.32 14.37 17.64
C GLY A 41 -19.22 13.69 19.00
N ASP A 42 -20.28 13.74 19.81
CA ASP A 42 -20.31 13.09 21.11
C ASP A 42 -20.38 11.57 21.01
N LYS A 43 -21.13 11.03 20.05
CA LYS A 43 -21.12 9.58 19.75
C LYS A 43 -19.75 9.09 19.31
N LEU A 44 -19.05 9.85 18.48
CA LEU A 44 -17.69 9.52 18.04
C LEU A 44 -16.69 9.59 19.20
N ARG A 45 -16.77 10.62 20.05
CA ARG A 45 -15.92 10.72 21.26
C ARG A 45 -16.13 9.56 22.20
N GLN A 46 -17.39 9.21 22.49
CA GLN A 46 -17.72 8.06 23.35
C GLN A 46 -17.19 6.74 22.77
N ARG A 47 -17.33 6.53 21.46
CA ARG A 47 -16.76 5.35 20.79
C ARG A 47 -15.24 5.34 20.88
N ALA A 48 -14.59 6.49 20.66
CA ALA A 48 -13.14 6.60 20.73
C ALA A 48 -12.57 6.32 22.14
N ILE A 49 -13.26 6.76 23.17
CA ILE A 49 -12.87 6.50 24.59
C ILE A 49 -13.01 5.01 24.92
N ASN A 50 -14.00 4.32 24.35
CA ASN A 50 -14.27 2.90 24.62
C ASN A 50 -13.49 1.95 23.69
N VAL A 51 -12.59 2.46 22.83
CA VAL A 51 -11.75 1.62 22.00
C VAL A 51 -10.65 0.99 22.86
N ASP A 52 -10.66 -0.32 22.95
CA ASP A 52 -9.56 -1.07 23.57
C ASP A 52 -8.35 -1.07 22.64
N VAL A 53 -7.44 -0.13 22.90
CA VAL A 53 -6.21 0.04 22.10
C VAL A 53 -5.31 -1.19 22.20
N GLU A 54 -5.32 -1.89 23.32
CA GLU A 54 -4.51 -3.09 23.52
C GLU A 54 -5.06 -4.26 22.69
N GLN A 55 -6.39 -4.41 22.67
CA GLN A 55 -7.04 -5.39 21.79
C GLN A 55 -6.74 -5.10 20.31
N LEU A 56 -6.78 -3.84 19.88
CA LEU A 56 -6.41 -3.46 18.50
C LEU A 56 -4.94 -3.76 18.19
N ARG A 57 -4.03 -3.45 19.10
CA ARG A 57 -2.61 -3.77 18.95
C ARG A 57 -2.38 -5.27 18.84
N SER A 58 -3.02 -6.05 19.71
CA SER A 58 -2.94 -7.51 19.68
C SER A 58 -3.50 -8.07 18.38
N ALA A 59 -4.66 -7.60 17.93
CA ALA A 59 -5.26 -8.01 16.66
C ALA A 59 -4.34 -7.67 15.47
N GLN A 60 -3.71 -6.48 15.48
CA GLN A 60 -2.78 -6.06 14.43
C GLN A 60 -1.47 -6.88 14.46
N ALA A 61 -0.98 -7.23 15.65
CA ALA A 61 0.23 -8.04 15.80
C ALA A 61 0.06 -9.45 15.24
N HIS A 62 -1.15 -10.01 15.32
CA HIS A 62 -1.48 -11.36 14.85
C HIS A 62 -2.22 -11.36 13.50
N TYR A 63 -2.34 -10.20 12.87
CA TYR A 63 -3.05 -10.11 11.59
C TYR A 63 -2.35 -10.89 10.49
N GLN A 64 -3.12 -11.72 9.80
CA GLN A 64 -2.78 -12.36 8.53
C GLN A 64 -3.97 -12.21 7.57
N PRO A 65 -3.73 -11.89 6.28
CA PRO A 65 -4.82 -11.79 5.32
C PRO A 65 -5.42 -13.17 5.02
N ALA A 66 -6.73 -13.23 4.78
CA ALA A 66 -7.43 -14.48 4.47
C ALA A 66 -6.95 -15.14 3.17
N ASN A 67 -6.41 -14.34 2.24
CA ASN A 67 -5.86 -14.79 0.94
C ASN A 67 -4.33 -14.92 0.96
N LEU A 68 -3.73 -15.17 2.13
CA LEU A 68 -2.31 -15.46 2.26
C LEU A 68 -1.95 -16.72 1.47
N GLN A 69 -0.96 -16.61 0.58
CA GLN A 69 -0.46 -17.76 -0.17
C GLN A 69 0.72 -18.39 0.54
N ALA A 70 0.49 -19.53 1.16
CA ALA A 70 1.56 -20.37 1.66
C ALA A 70 2.26 -21.08 0.49
N LEU A 71 3.60 -21.07 0.49
CA LEU A 71 4.42 -21.76 -0.49
C LEU A 71 5.35 -22.76 0.20
N PRO A 72 5.62 -23.91 -0.43
CA PRO A 72 6.57 -24.88 0.11
C PRO A 72 8.00 -24.33 0.05
N ARG A 73 8.88 -24.91 0.87
CA ARG A 73 10.30 -24.60 0.84
C ARG A 73 10.93 -25.12 -0.45
N ALA A 74 11.78 -24.31 -1.07
CA ALA A 74 12.53 -24.69 -2.26
C ALA A 74 13.52 -25.84 -1.93
N THR A 75 13.46 -26.92 -2.72
CA THR A 75 14.32 -28.09 -2.56
C THR A 75 15.56 -28.07 -3.47
N LYS A 76 15.53 -27.22 -4.50
CA LYS A 76 16.60 -27.01 -5.47
C LYS A 76 16.57 -25.56 -5.95
N ASP A 77 17.72 -25.05 -6.40
CA ASP A 77 17.79 -23.77 -7.08
C ASP A 77 17.10 -23.87 -8.43
N THR A 78 16.20 -22.94 -8.69
CA THR A 78 15.44 -22.87 -9.95
C THR A 78 15.46 -21.41 -10.44
N THR A 79 15.57 -21.23 -11.74
CA THR A 79 15.39 -19.91 -12.36
C THR A 79 14.32 -20.02 -13.45
N THR A 80 13.32 -19.17 -13.36
CA THR A 80 12.21 -19.10 -14.33
C THR A 80 12.07 -17.68 -14.81
N MET A 81 11.74 -17.49 -16.08
CA MET A 81 11.39 -16.20 -16.67
C MET A 81 9.90 -16.12 -16.85
N VAL A 82 9.30 -15.00 -16.45
CA VAL A 82 7.88 -14.72 -16.60
C VAL A 82 7.71 -13.48 -17.45
N ASP A 83 7.02 -13.65 -18.58
CA ASP A 83 6.58 -12.56 -19.44
C ASP A 83 5.22 -12.06 -18.92
N LEU A 84 5.12 -10.76 -18.62
CA LEU A 84 3.88 -10.13 -18.18
C LEU A 84 3.05 -9.56 -19.34
N THR A 85 3.36 -9.95 -20.58
CA THR A 85 2.58 -9.54 -21.75
C THR A 85 1.12 -9.97 -21.57
N HIS A 86 0.23 -9.00 -21.64
CA HIS A 86 -1.22 -9.18 -21.48
C HIS A 86 -1.95 -8.75 -22.73
N THR A 87 -2.95 -9.53 -23.13
CA THR A 87 -3.87 -9.20 -24.23
C THR A 87 -5.23 -8.90 -23.64
N LEU A 88 -5.81 -7.76 -24.00
CA LEU A 88 -7.15 -7.38 -23.56
C LEU A 88 -8.20 -8.31 -24.19
N GLU A 89 -9.03 -8.93 -23.34
CA GLU A 89 -10.14 -9.78 -23.77
C GLU A 89 -11.35 -8.95 -24.23
N GLN A 90 -11.47 -7.73 -23.70
CA GLN A 90 -12.58 -6.82 -23.98
C GLN A 90 -12.06 -5.40 -24.27
N ASN A 91 -12.88 -4.59 -24.94
CA ASN A 91 -12.56 -3.18 -25.11
C ASN A 91 -12.44 -2.46 -23.77
N LEU A 92 -11.36 -1.72 -23.56
CA LEU A 92 -11.26 -0.78 -22.45
C LEU A 92 -11.87 0.55 -22.90
N VAL A 93 -12.93 0.97 -22.22
CA VAL A 93 -13.67 2.20 -22.53
C VAL A 93 -13.54 3.23 -21.41
N ASP A 94 -13.65 4.52 -21.75
CA ASP A 94 -13.75 5.61 -20.77
C ASP A 94 -15.18 5.71 -20.17
N ALA A 95 -15.39 6.67 -19.28
CA ALA A 95 -16.69 6.91 -18.65
C ALA A 95 -17.79 7.35 -19.66
N GLN A 96 -17.40 7.79 -20.85
CA GLN A 96 -18.28 8.22 -21.94
C GLN A 96 -18.54 7.10 -22.95
N GLY A 97 -17.95 5.93 -22.79
CA GLY A 97 -18.09 4.78 -23.67
C GLY A 97 -17.14 4.79 -24.88
N THR A 98 -16.19 5.73 -24.94
CA THR A 98 -15.19 5.78 -26.01
C THR A 98 -14.16 4.67 -25.82
N VAL A 99 -13.86 3.90 -26.87
CA VAL A 99 -12.86 2.84 -26.81
C VAL A 99 -11.46 3.45 -26.69
N LEU A 100 -10.80 3.25 -25.56
CA LEU A 100 -9.41 3.65 -25.33
C LEU A 100 -8.43 2.63 -25.91
N TYR A 101 -8.70 1.33 -25.68
CA TYR A 101 -7.94 0.22 -26.23
C TYR A 101 -8.92 -0.89 -26.65
N PRO A 102 -8.81 -1.39 -27.88
CA PRO A 102 -9.70 -2.45 -28.37
C PRO A 102 -9.36 -3.81 -27.77
N ALA A 103 -10.32 -4.73 -27.80
CA ALA A 103 -10.07 -6.14 -27.56
C ALA A 103 -8.97 -6.64 -28.51
N GLY A 104 -8.09 -7.53 -28.02
CA GLY A 104 -6.91 -7.99 -28.77
C GLY A 104 -5.69 -7.07 -28.64
N PHE A 105 -5.81 -5.88 -28.06
CA PHE A 105 -4.65 -5.04 -27.78
C PHE A 105 -3.72 -5.72 -26.78
N THR A 106 -2.44 -5.83 -27.16
CA THR A 106 -1.43 -6.53 -26.37
C THR A 106 -0.38 -5.55 -25.86
N PHE A 107 -0.07 -5.61 -24.56
CA PHE A 107 0.93 -4.77 -23.95
C PHE A 107 1.70 -5.52 -22.86
N ASN A 108 2.96 -5.11 -22.65
CA ASN A 108 3.76 -5.56 -21.52
C ASN A 108 3.94 -4.37 -20.55
N PRO A 109 3.42 -4.46 -19.31
CA PRO A 109 3.53 -3.36 -18.34
C PRO A 109 4.97 -2.96 -18.02
N LEU A 110 5.93 -3.89 -18.08
CA LEU A 110 7.33 -3.62 -17.79
C LEU A 110 8.02 -2.71 -18.81
N ARG A 111 7.39 -2.44 -19.96
CA ARG A 111 7.85 -1.42 -20.91
C ARG A 111 7.55 0.01 -20.44
N TYR A 112 6.62 0.18 -19.52
CA TYR A 112 6.14 1.48 -19.04
C TYR A 112 6.52 1.75 -17.59
N VAL A 113 6.59 0.67 -16.78
CA VAL A 113 6.90 0.75 -15.35
C VAL A 113 7.96 -0.31 -15.04
N SER A 114 9.08 0.11 -14.50
CA SER A 114 10.14 -0.82 -14.08
C SER A 114 10.03 -1.17 -12.60
N LEU A 115 10.40 -2.40 -12.27
CA LEU A 115 10.56 -2.85 -10.90
C LEU A 115 11.86 -2.25 -10.34
N SER A 116 11.75 -1.14 -9.58
CA SER A 116 12.90 -0.38 -9.09
C SER A 116 13.81 -1.12 -8.09
N GLY A 117 13.42 -2.33 -7.68
CA GLY A 117 14.15 -3.17 -6.73
C GLY A 117 13.80 -4.64 -6.89
N ALA A 118 14.36 -5.49 -6.05
CA ALA A 118 13.98 -6.89 -5.99
C ALA A 118 12.73 -7.09 -5.14
N LEU A 119 11.91 -8.09 -5.49
CA LEU A 119 10.88 -8.62 -4.63
C LEU A 119 11.42 -9.94 -4.03
N VAL A 120 11.47 -10.03 -2.72
CA VAL A 120 11.94 -11.23 -2.02
C VAL A 120 10.78 -11.84 -1.26
N VAL A 121 10.57 -13.13 -1.47
CA VAL A 121 9.50 -13.89 -0.81
C VAL A 121 10.13 -14.94 0.09
N ILE A 122 9.73 -14.95 1.36
CA ILE A 122 10.17 -15.93 2.35
C ILE A 122 9.00 -16.42 3.18
N ASP A 123 9.17 -17.55 3.83
CA ASP A 123 8.32 -17.95 4.95
C ASP A 123 8.88 -17.29 6.23
N GLY A 124 8.11 -16.34 6.79
CA GLY A 124 8.49 -15.64 8.01
C GLY A 124 8.44 -16.50 9.28
N SER A 125 7.84 -17.70 9.22
CA SER A 125 7.85 -18.67 10.32
C SER A 125 9.09 -19.60 10.28
N ASP A 126 9.84 -19.58 9.16
CA ASP A 126 11.06 -20.37 9.00
C ASP A 126 12.30 -19.53 9.40
N PRO A 127 12.95 -19.80 10.53
CA PRO A 127 14.08 -19.02 11.03
C PRO A 127 15.30 -19.06 10.10
N GLU A 128 15.49 -20.14 9.32
CA GLU A 128 16.60 -20.23 8.37
C GLU A 128 16.38 -19.30 7.17
N GLN A 129 15.15 -19.18 6.69
CA GLN A 129 14.81 -18.24 5.61
C GLN A 129 14.94 -16.77 6.08
N VAL A 130 14.53 -16.47 7.30
CA VAL A 130 14.70 -15.14 7.90
C VAL A 130 16.20 -14.82 8.07
N ALA A 131 17.00 -15.77 8.57
CA ALA A 131 18.44 -15.61 8.71
C ALA A 131 19.12 -15.40 7.35
N TRP A 132 18.77 -16.22 6.35
CA TRP A 132 19.23 -16.06 4.99
C TRP A 132 18.91 -14.69 4.41
N PHE A 133 17.68 -14.22 4.59
CA PHE A 133 17.30 -12.89 4.12
C PHE A 133 18.16 -11.79 4.72
N LYS A 134 18.41 -11.84 6.03
CA LYS A 134 19.24 -10.85 6.74
C LYS A 134 20.66 -10.71 6.20
N VAL A 135 21.29 -11.84 5.87
CA VAL A 135 22.68 -11.85 5.34
C VAL A 135 22.74 -11.69 3.82
N SER A 136 21.60 -11.79 3.13
CA SER A 136 21.54 -11.60 1.69
C SER A 136 21.76 -10.13 1.30
N PRO A 137 22.18 -9.82 0.05
CA PRO A 137 22.27 -8.45 -0.45
C PRO A 137 20.95 -7.68 -0.36
N TYR A 138 19.82 -8.38 -0.25
CA TYR A 138 18.47 -7.80 -0.17
C TYR A 138 18.09 -7.36 1.24
N GLY A 139 18.73 -7.93 2.28
CA GLY A 139 18.50 -7.59 3.67
C GLY A 139 18.87 -6.13 3.98
N SER A 140 19.93 -5.62 3.42
CA SER A 140 20.38 -4.23 3.57
C SER A 140 19.79 -3.29 2.51
N ASN A 141 19.32 -3.81 1.38
CA ASN A 141 18.78 -3.01 0.29
C ASN A 141 17.34 -2.55 0.61
N ARG A 142 17.16 -1.26 0.85
CA ARG A 142 15.83 -0.67 1.15
C ARG A 142 14.88 -0.62 -0.04
N ARG A 143 15.36 -0.80 -1.26
CA ARG A 143 14.52 -0.92 -2.46
C ARG A 143 13.98 -2.34 -2.66
N ALA A 144 14.54 -3.33 -1.98
CA ALA A 144 13.99 -4.67 -2.01
C ALA A 144 12.71 -4.73 -1.16
N LEU A 145 11.63 -5.23 -1.73
CA LEU A 145 10.36 -5.46 -1.04
C LEU A 145 10.36 -6.88 -0.46
N LEU A 146 9.98 -7.00 0.81
CA LEU A 146 9.87 -8.31 1.47
C LEU A 146 8.40 -8.71 1.56
N LEU A 147 8.08 -9.87 1.00
CA LEU A 147 6.78 -10.53 1.11
C LEU A 147 6.89 -11.81 1.92
N LEU A 148 5.88 -12.09 2.71
CA LEU A 148 5.78 -13.32 3.51
C LEU A 148 4.74 -14.27 2.92
N SER A 149 5.13 -15.52 2.74
CA SER A 149 4.23 -16.64 2.44
C SER A 149 3.71 -17.32 3.71
N GLY A 150 4.22 -16.94 4.88
CA GLY A 150 3.85 -17.41 6.20
C GLY A 150 4.46 -16.57 7.31
N GLY A 151 4.08 -16.82 8.55
CA GLY A 151 4.56 -16.06 9.71
C GLY A 151 3.82 -14.74 9.96
N LEU A 152 4.31 -13.93 10.89
CA LEU A 152 3.70 -12.67 11.32
C LEU A 152 4.52 -11.47 10.84
N ALA A 153 3.92 -10.67 9.95
CA ALA A 153 4.59 -9.50 9.39
C ALA A 153 4.91 -8.43 10.43
N ALA A 154 4.10 -8.29 11.48
CA ALA A 154 4.33 -7.31 12.54
C ALA A 154 5.66 -7.58 13.26
N ALA A 155 5.90 -8.81 13.70
CA ALA A 155 7.13 -9.21 14.38
C ALA A 155 8.38 -8.97 13.52
N LEU A 156 8.32 -9.38 12.24
CA LEU A 156 9.44 -9.21 11.31
C LEU A 156 9.66 -7.74 10.91
N ARG A 157 8.62 -6.93 10.84
CA ARG A 157 8.72 -5.49 10.59
C ARG A 157 9.54 -4.80 11.69
N ASP A 158 9.25 -5.14 12.95
CA ASP A 158 9.92 -4.57 14.12
C ASP A 158 11.38 -5.04 14.19
N GLU A 159 11.62 -6.33 13.94
CA GLU A 159 12.94 -6.93 13.95
C GLU A 159 13.84 -6.40 12.83
N LEU A 160 13.32 -6.33 11.60
CA LEU A 160 14.09 -5.94 10.41
C LEU A 160 14.07 -4.42 10.18
N ARG A 161 13.26 -3.66 10.93
CA ARG A 161 13.04 -2.21 10.79
C ARG A 161 12.77 -1.78 9.35
N ARG A 162 11.91 -2.51 8.68
CA ARG A 162 11.51 -2.29 7.28
C ARG A 162 10.08 -2.71 7.02
N PRO A 163 9.44 -2.16 5.97
CA PRO A 163 8.14 -2.64 5.53
C PRO A 163 8.18 -4.12 5.17
N VAL A 164 7.18 -4.86 5.64
CA VAL A 164 6.96 -6.27 5.35
C VAL A 164 5.50 -6.41 4.96
N ALA A 165 5.23 -7.06 3.83
CA ALA A 165 3.88 -7.32 3.35
C ALA A 165 3.64 -8.83 3.24
N TYR A 166 2.42 -9.22 2.94
CA TYR A 166 2.06 -10.62 2.73
C TYR A 166 1.98 -10.97 1.25
N LEU A 167 2.38 -12.18 0.91
CA LEU A 167 2.17 -12.75 -0.41
C LEU A 167 0.70 -13.20 -0.53
N THR A 168 -0.05 -12.56 -1.41
CA THR A 168 -1.42 -13.00 -1.71
C THR A 168 -1.45 -14.01 -2.85
N GLU A 169 -2.53 -14.81 -2.90
CA GLU A 169 -2.76 -15.79 -3.97
C GLU A 169 -2.65 -15.18 -5.38
N ASP A 170 -3.20 -13.98 -5.58
CA ASP A 170 -3.14 -13.29 -6.86
C ASP A 170 -1.72 -12.91 -7.27
N ILE A 171 -0.92 -12.41 -6.32
CA ILE A 171 0.49 -12.07 -6.58
C ILE A 171 1.27 -13.35 -6.91
N ALA A 172 1.12 -14.39 -6.10
CA ALA A 172 1.81 -15.67 -6.31
C ALA A 172 1.48 -16.27 -7.68
N ARG A 173 0.20 -16.26 -8.08
CA ARG A 173 -0.26 -16.78 -9.36
C ARG A 173 0.29 -15.97 -10.53
N ARG A 174 0.21 -14.63 -10.48
CA ARG A 174 0.71 -13.74 -11.55
C ARG A 174 2.21 -13.83 -11.73
N LEU A 175 2.94 -13.95 -10.63
CA LEU A 175 4.40 -14.12 -10.65
C LEU A 175 4.82 -15.59 -10.82
N GLN A 176 3.88 -16.55 -10.90
CA GLN A 176 4.14 -17.98 -11.04
C GLN A 176 5.11 -18.52 -9.97
N LEU A 177 5.00 -17.98 -8.74
CA LEU A 177 5.82 -18.42 -7.61
C LEU A 177 5.41 -19.83 -7.15
N ARG A 178 6.38 -20.72 -6.94
CA ARG A 178 6.14 -22.11 -6.59
C ARG A 178 6.73 -22.52 -5.24
N ALA A 179 7.84 -21.89 -4.85
CA ALA A 179 8.56 -22.22 -3.62
C ALA A 179 9.23 -21.00 -3.01
N VAL A 180 9.65 -21.10 -1.75
CA VAL A 180 10.37 -20.04 -1.02
C VAL A 180 11.64 -20.60 -0.38
N PRO A 181 12.69 -19.80 -0.22
CA PRO A 181 12.83 -18.41 -0.62
C PRO A 181 12.82 -18.18 -2.14
N SER A 182 12.22 -17.09 -2.58
CA SER A 182 12.23 -16.65 -3.98
C SER A 182 12.65 -15.19 -4.12
N ILE A 183 13.38 -14.91 -5.19
CA ILE A 183 13.81 -13.56 -5.54
C ILE A 183 13.26 -13.26 -6.93
N VAL A 184 12.54 -12.15 -7.06
CA VAL A 184 12.01 -11.66 -8.33
C VAL A 184 12.74 -10.37 -8.69
N VAL A 185 13.34 -10.33 -9.86
CA VAL A 185 13.98 -9.14 -10.42
C VAL A 185 13.52 -8.93 -11.85
N GLU A 186 13.48 -7.69 -12.27
CA GLU A 186 13.24 -7.35 -13.67
C GLU A 186 14.55 -7.42 -14.47
N ARG A 187 14.48 -8.03 -15.63
CA ARG A 187 15.53 -8.01 -16.65
C ARG A 187 14.90 -8.08 -18.03
N ASP A 188 15.27 -7.16 -18.91
CA ASP A 188 14.88 -7.15 -20.32
C ASP A 188 13.34 -7.19 -20.52
N ASN A 189 12.59 -6.40 -19.73
CA ASN A 189 11.13 -6.36 -19.69
C ASN A 189 10.45 -7.71 -19.35
N GLN A 190 11.17 -8.59 -18.67
CA GLN A 190 10.66 -9.84 -18.12
C GLN A 190 10.97 -9.92 -16.63
N LEU A 191 10.22 -10.72 -15.90
CA LEU A 191 10.56 -11.04 -14.51
C LEU A 191 11.39 -12.32 -14.48
N VAL A 192 12.57 -12.23 -13.85
CA VAL A 192 13.44 -13.37 -13.56
C VAL A 192 13.17 -13.77 -12.11
N ILE A 193 12.66 -14.97 -11.91
CA ILE A 193 12.33 -15.56 -10.61
C ILE A 193 13.38 -16.60 -10.29
N ARG A 194 14.04 -16.43 -9.15
CA ARG A 194 15.02 -17.39 -8.64
C ARG A 194 14.52 -17.96 -7.33
N GLU A 195 14.23 -19.24 -7.32
CA GLU A 195 13.99 -20.02 -6.11
C GLU A 195 15.34 -20.48 -5.54
N VAL A 196 15.54 -20.30 -4.24
CA VAL A 196 16.82 -20.57 -3.58
C VAL A 196 16.66 -21.72 -2.60
N SER A 197 17.41 -22.78 -2.80
CA SER A 197 17.44 -23.89 -1.86
C SER A 197 18.40 -23.59 -0.70
N LEU A 198 17.88 -23.62 0.51
CA LEU A 198 18.69 -23.48 1.74
C LEU A 198 19.12 -24.83 2.33
N GLY A 199 18.93 -25.93 1.57
CA GLY A 199 19.14 -27.25 2.08
C GLY A 199 17.96 -27.78 2.93
N ARG A 200 18.10 -28.95 3.55
CA ARG A 200 17.13 -29.46 4.50
C ARG A 200 17.26 -28.70 5.82
N PRO A 201 16.15 -28.32 6.47
CA PRO A 201 16.21 -27.78 7.83
C PRO A 201 16.88 -28.83 8.74
N ARG A 202 17.82 -28.36 9.54
CA ARG A 202 18.50 -29.19 10.58
C ARG A 202 17.59 -29.34 11.78
#